data_ff6bff0a96e16b110f948922e7707d70
#
_entry.id   ff6bff0a96e16b110f948922e7707d70
#
_cell.length_a   1.000
_cell.length_b   1.000
_cell.length_c   1.000
_cell.angle_alpha   90.00
_cell.angle_beta   90.00
_cell.angle_gamma   90.00
#
_symmetry.space_group_name_H-M   'P 1'
#
loop_
_entity.id
_entity.type
_entity.pdbx_description
1 polymer ?
#
loop_
_entity_poly.entity_id
_entity_poly.type
_entity_poly.pdbx_seq_one_letter_code
_entity_poly.pdbx_strand_id
1 'polypeptide(L)'
;LEIDKKPLEYSLRNESFLKLWDPKVKKIFESLYRKDYFEDQFFKCSILWGDAREKINIIPSSIKFDLIYLDGFSPQKCPQVWTIEFLSKVTENLNPQGYLITYSSSAAVRKTLRNLGLEIFTIKPSFKNRPFWSQGTVAISKFDKNKLKPNFNFEKLSLMEEEHLLTKASIPYRDQDLNSSKDDIIRRRLDEQLFSNLLSTNKWREKWGMTKLSVKS
;
A
#
# COMPACT_ATOMS: atom_id res chain seq x y z
N LEU A 1 4.48 3.96 10.89
CA LEU A 1 5.89 4.07 10.49
C LEU A 1 6.05 5.29 9.62
N GLU A 2 7.01 6.17 9.90
CA GLU A 2 7.21 7.40 9.15
C GLU A 2 8.71 7.75 9.10
N ILE A 3 9.18 8.18 7.93
CA ILE A 3 10.61 8.41 7.70
C ILE A 3 11.07 9.81 8.15
N ASP A 4 10.19 10.83 8.06
CA ASP A 4 10.58 12.23 8.26
C ASP A 4 9.60 12.97 9.20
N LYS A 5 10.15 13.59 10.23
CA LYS A 5 9.41 14.44 11.18
C LYS A 5 8.96 15.79 10.60
N LYS A 6 9.62 16.29 9.56
CA LYS A 6 9.37 17.63 9.03
C LYS A 6 7.94 17.89 8.59
N PRO A 7 7.24 16.96 7.89
CA PRO A 7 5.85 17.21 7.52
C PRO A 7 4.95 17.47 8.74
N LEU A 8 5.12 16.71 9.82
CA LEU A 8 4.37 16.94 11.05
C LEU A 8 4.76 18.26 11.71
N GLU A 9 6.04 18.60 11.75
CA GLU A 9 6.54 19.87 12.26
C GLU A 9 5.95 21.07 11.51
N TYR A 10 5.98 21.06 10.17
CA TYR A 10 5.37 22.12 9.36
C TYR A 10 3.86 22.22 9.58
N SER A 11 3.18 21.09 9.70
CA SER A 11 1.73 21.05 9.97
C SER A 11 1.41 21.69 11.32
N LEU A 12 2.21 21.42 12.35
CA LEU A 12 2.02 22.02 13.68
C LEU A 12 2.31 23.53 13.73
N ARG A 13 3.07 24.06 12.79
CA ARG A 13 3.33 25.53 12.65
C ARG A 13 2.30 26.21 11.75
N ASN A 14 1.46 25.46 11.06
CA ASN A 14 0.48 26.00 10.11
C ASN A 14 -0.88 26.18 10.79
N GLU A 15 -1.25 27.44 11.08
CA GLU A 15 -2.54 27.75 11.71
C GLU A 15 -3.75 27.29 10.90
N SER A 16 -3.69 27.38 9.56
CA SER A 16 -4.79 26.93 8.71
C SER A 16 -5.00 25.43 8.79
N PHE A 17 -3.91 24.64 8.87
CA PHE A 17 -3.98 23.21 9.12
C PHE A 17 -4.55 22.93 10.51
N LEU A 18 -4.07 23.60 11.56
CA LEU A 18 -4.52 23.39 12.92
C LEU A 18 -6.00 23.73 13.13
N LYS A 19 -6.54 24.72 12.40
CA LYS A 19 -7.97 25.08 12.47
C LYS A 19 -8.90 23.98 11.97
N LEU A 20 -8.41 23.02 11.18
CA LEU A 20 -9.19 21.88 10.68
C LEU A 20 -9.43 20.80 11.75
N TRP A 21 -8.72 20.83 12.86
CA TRP A 21 -8.69 19.75 13.83
C TRP A 21 -9.28 20.14 15.18
N ASP A 22 -9.97 19.21 15.81
CA ASP A 22 -10.42 19.30 17.19
C ASP A 22 -9.21 19.51 18.15
N PRO A 23 -9.39 20.24 19.28
CA PRO A 23 -8.34 20.44 20.26
C PRO A 23 -7.69 19.16 20.79
N LYS A 24 -8.46 18.06 20.90
CA LYS A 24 -7.94 16.75 21.30
C LYS A 24 -6.96 16.19 20.27
N VAL A 25 -7.30 16.30 18.98
CA VAL A 25 -6.43 15.83 17.89
C VAL A 25 -5.13 16.65 17.82
N LYS A 26 -5.20 17.97 18.07
CA LYS A 26 -4.00 18.81 18.15
C LYS A 26 -3.06 18.35 19.27
N LYS A 27 -3.58 18.03 20.45
CA LYS A 27 -2.79 17.47 21.56
C LYS A 27 -2.12 16.15 21.18
N ILE A 28 -2.81 15.31 20.41
CA ILE A 28 -2.24 14.06 19.90
C ILE A 28 -1.05 14.37 18.99
N PHE A 29 -1.22 15.25 18.00
CA PHE A 29 -0.13 15.63 17.07
C PHE A 29 1.06 16.24 17.80
N GLU A 30 0.83 17.15 18.76
CA GLU A 30 1.88 17.72 19.57
C GLU A 30 2.64 16.67 20.40
N SER A 31 1.92 15.73 20.99
CA SER A 31 2.52 14.64 21.75
C SER A 31 3.34 13.72 20.87
N LEU A 32 2.81 13.34 19.70
CA LEU A 32 3.53 12.52 18.71
C LEU A 32 4.77 13.21 18.18
N TYR A 33 4.73 14.53 17.98
CA TYR A 33 5.91 15.29 17.57
C TYR A 33 7.00 15.35 18.66
N ARG A 34 6.59 15.58 19.94
CA ARG A 34 7.54 15.77 21.04
C ARG A 34 8.05 14.48 21.67
N LYS A 35 7.17 13.46 21.76
CA LYS A 35 7.39 12.26 22.56
C LYS A 35 7.30 10.97 21.76
N ASP A 36 6.93 11.06 20.47
CA ASP A 36 6.66 9.92 19.57
C ASP A 36 5.50 9.02 20.02
N TYR A 37 4.73 9.48 21.03
CA TYR A 37 3.72 8.69 21.71
C TYR A 37 2.62 9.56 22.32
N PHE A 38 1.37 9.00 22.31
CA PHE A 38 0.22 9.56 23.03
C PHE A 38 -0.64 8.42 23.59
N GLU A 39 -1.13 8.60 24.82
CA GLU A 39 -2.08 7.69 25.44
C GLU A 39 -3.07 8.45 26.31
N ASP A 40 -4.35 8.08 26.21
CA ASP A 40 -5.41 8.44 27.17
C ASP A 40 -6.28 7.20 27.43
N GLN A 41 -7.38 7.36 28.15
CA GLN A 41 -8.28 6.25 28.50
C GLN A 41 -8.95 5.57 27.29
N PHE A 42 -9.00 6.19 26.12
CA PHE A 42 -9.67 5.68 24.92
C PHE A 42 -8.74 5.43 23.75
N PHE A 43 -7.56 6.03 23.76
CA PHE A 43 -6.73 6.10 22.58
C PHE A 43 -5.24 5.99 22.92
N LYS A 44 -4.56 5.11 22.20
CA LYS A 44 -3.12 4.92 22.31
C LYS A 44 -2.51 4.93 20.90
N CYS A 45 -1.50 5.76 20.68
CA CYS A 45 -0.77 5.76 19.43
C CYS A 45 0.72 6.09 19.63
N SER A 46 1.53 5.61 18.70
CA SER A 46 2.96 5.88 18.63
C SER A 46 3.42 6.01 17.20
N ILE A 47 4.52 6.75 16.99
CA ILE A 47 5.21 6.82 15.71
C ILE A 47 6.58 6.18 15.86
N LEU A 48 6.96 5.34 14.92
CA LEU A 48 8.32 4.83 14.77
C LEU A 48 8.97 5.58 13.61
N TRP A 49 9.91 6.44 13.93
CA TRP A 49 10.62 7.29 12.96
C TRP A 49 11.80 6.55 12.34
N GLY A 50 11.96 6.66 11.01
CA GLY A 50 13.08 6.11 10.27
C GLY A 50 12.64 5.20 9.13
N ASP A 51 13.60 4.48 8.54
CA ASP A 51 13.29 3.54 7.45
C ASP A 51 12.30 2.47 7.93
N ALA A 52 11.17 2.37 7.24
CA ALA A 52 10.12 1.42 7.60
C ALA A 52 10.61 -0.04 7.59
N ARG A 53 11.62 -0.36 6.77
CA ARG A 53 12.21 -1.71 6.68
C ARG A 53 12.96 -2.09 7.96
N GLU A 54 13.57 -1.12 8.62
CA GLU A 54 14.20 -1.31 9.94
C GLU A 54 13.14 -1.32 11.05
N LYS A 55 12.23 -0.35 11.00
CA LYS A 55 11.25 -0.11 12.08
C LYS A 55 10.18 -1.20 12.18
N ILE A 56 9.85 -1.88 11.08
CA ILE A 56 8.91 -3.02 11.12
C ILE A 56 9.40 -4.14 12.04
N ASN A 57 10.72 -4.33 12.14
CA ASN A 57 11.30 -5.36 12.99
C ASN A 57 11.21 -5.05 14.51
N ILE A 58 10.91 -3.79 14.88
CA ILE A 58 10.68 -3.40 16.28
C ILE A 58 9.29 -3.83 16.75
N ILE A 59 8.35 -4.02 15.82
CA ILE A 59 6.99 -4.45 16.15
C ILE A 59 7.00 -5.95 16.42
N PRO A 60 6.67 -6.39 17.65
CA PRO A 60 6.65 -7.82 17.96
C PRO A 60 5.63 -8.56 17.08
N SER A 61 5.96 -9.75 16.63
CA SER A 61 5.06 -10.58 15.82
C SER A 61 3.77 -11.01 16.55
N SER A 62 3.76 -10.92 17.89
CA SER A 62 2.58 -11.13 18.72
C SER A 62 1.54 -9.99 18.60
N ILE A 63 1.96 -8.80 18.17
CA ILE A 63 1.04 -7.68 17.93
C ILE A 63 0.37 -7.89 16.58
N LYS A 64 -0.96 -7.90 16.56
CA LYS A 64 -1.76 -8.03 15.36
C LYS A 64 -2.62 -6.78 15.17
N PHE A 65 -2.72 -6.34 13.92
CA PHE A 65 -3.53 -5.18 13.53
C PHE A 65 -4.76 -5.62 12.75
N ASP A 66 -5.91 -5.09 13.11
CA ASP A 66 -7.16 -5.32 12.37
C ASP A 66 -7.19 -4.54 11.07
N LEU A 67 -6.44 -3.44 11.01
CA LEU A 67 -6.38 -2.56 9.86
C LEU A 67 -4.95 -2.04 9.66
N ILE A 68 -4.43 -2.22 8.46
CA ILE A 68 -3.14 -1.66 8.03
C ILE A 68 -3.39 -0.76 6.83
N TYR A 69 -3.03 0.52 6.94
CA TYR A 69 -2.96 1.44 5.80
C TYR A 69 -1.52 1.50 5.28
N LEU A 70 -1.32 1.06 4.04
CA LEU A 70 -0.02 1.14 3.37
C LEU A 70 -0.05 2.27 2.34
N ASP A 71 0.40 3.46 2.76
CA ASP A 71 0.34 4.71 1.99
C ASP A 71 1.75 5.25 1.65
N GLY A 72 2.69 4.37 1.38
CA GLY A 72 4.02 4.74 0.88
C GLY A 72 3.96 5.36 -0.53
N PHE A 73 5.01 6.12 -0.92
CA PHE A 73 5.10 6.61 -2.30
C PHE A 73 4.97 5.47 -3.31
N SER A 74 4.57 5.81 -4.56
CA SER A 74 4.30 4.80 -5.59
C SER A 74 5.45 3.79 -5.74
N PRO A 75 5.15 2.52 -6.13
CA PRO A 75 6.17 1.48 -6.25
C PRO A 75 7.35 1.82 -7.17
N GLN A 76 7.17 2.75 -8.11
CA GLN A 76 8.25 3.25 -8.96
C GLN A 76 9.13 4.30 -8.25
N LYS A 77 8.55 5.09 -7.35
CA LYS A 77 9.27 6.14 -6.62
C LYS A 77 9.97 5.61 -5.37
N CYS A 78 9.33 4.69 -4.67
CA CYS A 78 9.84 4.10 -3.43
C CYS A 78 9.57 2.57 -3.41
N PRO A 79 10.29 1.77 -4.23
CA PRO A 79 10.06 0.33 -4.31
C PRO A 79 10.35 -0.41 -3.01
N GLN A 80 11.10 0.18 -2.10
CA GLN A 80 11.56 -0.43 -0.86
C GLN A 80 10.42 -0.94 0.02
N VAL A 81 9.31 -0.19 0.10
CA VAL A 81 8.12 -0.54 0.90
C VAL A 81 7.10 -1.40 0.14
N TRP A 82 7.46 -1.85 -1.07
CA TRP A 82 6.62 -2.68 -1.92
C TRP A 82 7.27 -4.02 -2.29
N THR A 83 8.41 -4.33 -1.70
CA THR A 83 9.12 -5.60 -1.92
C THR A 83 8.39 -6.77 -1.26
N ILE A 84 8.61 -7.98 -1.76
CA ILE A 84 8.01 -9.20 -1.17
C ILE A 84 8.38 -9.28 0.31
N GLU A 85 9.65 -9.04 0.62
CA GLU A 85 10.23 -9.21 1.94
C GLU A 85 9.61 -8.21 2.93
N PHE A 86 9.47 -6.95 2.55
CA PHE A 86 8.80 -5.94 3.38
C PHE A 86 7.31 -6.24 3.56
N LEU A 87 6.60 -6.56 2.47
CA LEU A 87 5.18 -6.89 2.53
C LEU A 87 4.91 -8.17 3.34
N SER A 88 5.83 -9.14 3.32
CA SER A 88 5.75 -10.32 4.20
C SER A 88 5.75 -9.89 5.67
N LYS A 89 6.71 -9.05 6.08
CA LYS A 89 6.78 -8.50 7.44
C LYS A 89 5.50 -7.76 7.84
N VAL A 90 4.99 -6.91 6.95
CA VAL A 90 3.75 -6.18 7.20
C VAL A 90 2.57 -7.13 7.39
N THR A 91 2.45 -8.17 6.56
CA THR A 91 1.33 -9.12 6.61
C THR A 91 1.43 -10.11 7.78
N GLU A 92 2.63 -10.39 8.28
CA GLU A 92 2.83 -11.14 9.51
C GLU A 92 2.13 -10.49 10.71
N ASN A 93 2.03 -9.17 10.74
CA ASN A 93 1.33 -8.43 11.79
C ASN A 93 -0.18 -8.19 11.49
N LEU A 94 -0.70 -8.68 10.37
CA LEU A 94 -2.12 -8.58 10.07
C LEU A 94 -2.92 -9.62 10.86
N ASN A 95 -4.00 -9.18 11.52
CA ASN A 95 -4.92 -10.09 12.20
C ASN A 95 -5.57 -11.05 11.19
N PRO A 96 -5.81 -12.33 11.53
CA PRO A 96 -6.76 -13.15 10.78
C PRO A 96 -8.10 -12.42 10.65
N GLN A 97 -8.59 -12.17 9.44
CA GLN A 97 -9.73 -11.29 9.10
C GLN A 97 -9.42 -9.78 9.12
N GLY A 98 -8.18 -9.37 9.36
CA GLY A 98 -7.73 -7.98 9.22
C GLY A 98 -7.66 -7.53 7.76
N TYR A 99 -7.62 -6.23 7.57
CA TYR A 99 -7.61 -5.57 6.26
C TYR A 99 -6.28 -4.83 6.05
N LEU A 100 -5.63 -5.08 4.92
CA LEU A 100 -4.59 -4.19 4.42
C LEU A 100 -5.15 -3.38 3.27
N ILE A 101 -5.10 -2.06 3.39
CA ILE A 101 -5.63 -1.12 2.40
C ILE A 101 -4.50 -0.26 1.84
N THR A 102 -4.47 -0.11 0.52
CA THR A 102 -3.53 0.78 -0.16
C THR A 102 -4.18 1.43 -1.39
N TYR A 103 -3.74 2.64 -1.72
CA TYR A 103 -4.14 3.30 -2.97
C TYR A 103 -3.53 2.62 -4.22
N SER A 104 -2.52 1.77 -4.04
CA SER A 104 -1.83 1.13 -5.15
C SER A 104 -2.70 0.07 -5.82
N SER A 105 -2.90 0.19 -7.13
CA SER A 105 -3.49 -0.84 -8.00
C SER A 105 -2.43 -1.59 -8.83
N SER A 106 -1.15 -1.47 -8.46
CA SER A 106 -0.04 -2.11 -9.15
C SER A 106 -0.17 -3.63 -9.18
N ALA A 107 -0.02 -4.22 -10.37
CA ALA A 107 -0.04 -5.68 -10.53
C ALA A 107 1.04 -6.36 -9.68
N ALA A 108 2.23 -5.77 -9.57
CA ALA A 108 3.31 -6.29 -8.73
C ALA A 108 2.87 -6.38 -7.26
N VAL A 109 2.27 -5.32 -6.73
CA VAL A 109 1.80 -5.27 -5.33
C VAL A 109 0.68 -6.28 -5.09
N ARG A 110 -0.36 -6.27 -5.93
CA ARG A 110 -1.50 -7.20 -5.83
C ARG A 110 -1.08 -8.67 -5.92
N LYS A 111 -0.19 -8.98 -6.89
CA LYS A 111 0.33 -10.34 -7.05
C LYS A 111 1.15 -10.77 -5.86
N THR A 112 1.99 -9.88 -5.31
CA THR A 112 2.77 -10.15 -4.10
C THR A 112 1.85 -10.45 -2.91
N LEU A 113 0.89 -9.59 -2.62
CA LEU A 113 -0.05 -9.80 -1.51
C LEU A 113 -0.87 -11.10 -1.68
N ARG A 114 -1.27 -11.43 -2.91
CA ARG A 114 -1.95 -12.71 -3.21
C ARG A 114 -1.03 -13.90 -2.95
N ASN A 115 0.23 -13.84 -3.36
CA ASN A 115 1.20 -14.91 -3.12
C ASN A 115 1.55 -15.07 -1.62
N LEU A 116 1.38 -14.02 -0.82
CA LEU A 116 1.46 -14.07 0.64
C LEU A 116 0.18 -14.61 1.31
N GLY A 117 -0.79 -15.10 0.52
CA GLY A 117 -1.99 -15.78 1.01
C GLY A 117 -3.19 -14.88 1.28
N LEU A 118 -3.17 -13.61 0.83
CA LEU A 118 -4.32 -12.73 1.01
C LEU A 118 -5.27 -12.78 -0.20
N GLU A 119 -6.56 -12.66 0.07
CA GLU A 119 -7.57 -12.39 -0.97
C GLU A 119 -7.54 -10.91 -1.35
N ILE A 120 -7.54 -10.64 -2.66
CA ILE A 120 -7.36 -9.30 -3.23
C ILE A 120 -8.66 -8.79 -3.81
N PHE A 121 -8.98 -7.56 -3.45
CA PHE A 121 -10.15 -6.83 -3.92
C PHE A 121 -9.73 -5.47 -4.49
N THR A 122 -10.54 -4.93 -5.38
CA THR A 122 -10.39 -3.58 -5.93
C THR A 122 -11.31 -2.61 -5.19
N ILE A 123 -10.82 -1.38 -4.91
CA ILE A 123 -11.65 -0.31 -4.38
C ILE A 123 -12.41 0.31 -5.54
N LYS A 124 -13.75 0.39 -5.42
CA LYS A 124 -14.61 0.97 -6.45
C LYS A 124 -14.33 2.45 -6.63
N PRO A 125 -14.27 2.95 -7.87
CA PRO A 125 -14.15 4.38 -8.10
C PRO A 125 -15.39 5.12 -7.58
N SER A 126 -15.17 6.19 -6.82
CA SER A 126 -16.25 7.04 -6.29
C SER A 126 -16.90 7.91 -7.35
N PHE A 127 -16.26 8.09 -8.51
CA PHE A 127 -16.71 8.98 -9.58
C PHE A 127 -17.04 8.20 -10.84
N LYS A 128 -18.22 8.46 -11.42
CA LYS A 128 -18.70 7.86 -12.68
C LYS A 128 -17.78 8.11 -13.89
N ASN A 129 -16.90 9.11 -13.82
CA ASN A 129 -16.07 9.56 -14.95
C ASN A 129 -14.79 8.73 -15.17
N ARG A 130 -14.49 7.73 -14.33
CA ARG A 130 -13.37 6.78 -14.53
C ARG A 130 -13.81 5.35 -14.23
N PRO A 131 -14.75 4.79 -14.98
CA PRO A 131 -15.40 3.50 -14.68
C PRO A 131 -14.46 2.29 -14.73
N PHE A 132 -13.27 2.43 -15.32
CA PHE A 132 -12.36 1.30 -15.58
C PHE A 132 -11.12 1.29 -14.67
N TRP A 133 -10.97 2.27 -13.77
CA TRP A 133 -9.75 2.39 -12.98
C TRP A 133 -10.02 2.25 -11.49
N SER A 134 -9.44 1.23 -10.89
CA SER A 134 -9.44 1.03 -9.44
C SER A 134 -8.82 2.22 -8.70
N GLN A 135 -9.40 2.58 -7.54
CA GLN A 135 -8.83 3.57 -6.63
C GLN A 135 -7.82 2.97 -5.63
N GLY A 136 -7.60 1.66 -5.68
CA GLY A 136 -6.67 1.01 -4.79
C GLY A 136 -6.94 -0.48 -4.62
N THR A 137 -6.34 -1.03 -3.59
CA THR A 137 -6.42 -2.46 -3.27
C THR A 137 -6.80 -2.64 -1.82
N VAL A 138 -7.70 -3.59 -1.56
CA VAL A 138 -7.95 -4.18 -0.25
C VAL A 138 -7.45 -5.61 -0.29
N ALA A 139 -6.63 -5.99 0.68
CA ALA A 139 -6.17 -7.36 0.85
C ALA A 139 -6.60 -7.89 2.22
N ILE A 140 -7.15 -9.10 2.27
CA ILE A 140 -7.77 -9.70 3.46
C ILE A 140 -7.13 -11.06 3.73
N SER A 141 -6.71 -11.32 4.96
CA SER A 141 -6.02 -12.55 5.34
C SER A 141 -6.91 -13.79 5.29
N LYS A 142 -8.15 -13.70 5.80
CA LYS A 142 -9.15 -14.77 5.73
C LYS A 142 -10.51 -14.17 5.46
N PHE A 143 -10.91 -14.21 4.21
CA PHE A 143 -12.17 -13.64 3.79
C PHE A 143 -13.35 -14.51 4.22
N ASP A 144 -14.22 -13.96 5.07
CA ASP A 144 -15.50 -14.57 5.41
C ASP A 144 -16.64 -13.71 4.82
N LYS A 145 -17.29 -14.25 3.79
CA LYS A 145 -18.41 -13.56 3.12
C LYS A 145 -19.55 -13.21 4.07
N ASN A 146 -19.77 -13.98 5.13
CA ASN A 146 -20.86 -13.79 6.06
C ASN A 146 -20.60 -12.62 7.03
N LYS A 147 -19.35 -12.17 7.13
CA LYS A 147 -18.95 -11.05 7.99
C LYS A 147 -18.82 -9.71 7.25
N LEU A 148 -18.96 -9.73 5.93
CA LEU A 148 -19.00 -8.49 5.17
C LEU A 148 -20.25 -7.69 5.48
N LYS A 149 -20.07 -6.52 6.06
CA LYS A 149 -21.14 -5.54 6.14
C LYS A 149 -21.45 -5.04 4.71
N PRO A 150 -22.73 -4.85 4.34
CA PRO A 150 -23.13 -4.51 2.97
C PRO A 150 -22.60 -3.17 2.44
N ASN A 151 -21.91 -2.38 3.26
CA ASN A 151 -21.45 -1.02 2.93
C ASN A 151 -19.96 -0.90 2.54
N PHE A 152 -19.25 -2.01 2.34
CA PHE A 152 -17.87 -1.93 1.87
C PHE A 152 -17.80 -1.57 0.39
N ASN A 153 -17.04 -0.52 0.07
CA ASN A 153 -16.86 -0.02 -1.30
C ASN A 153 -15.71 -0.75 -2.04
N PHE A 154 -15.67 -2.08 -1.94
CA PHE A 154 -14.73 -2.90 -2.68
C PHE A 154 -15.40 -4.14 -3.30
N GLU A 155 -14.81 -4.68 -4.36
CA GLU A 155 -15.31 -5.84 -5.08
C GLU A 155 -14.15 -6.72 -5.56
N LYS A 156 -14.47 -7.92 -6.06
CA LYS A 156 -13.47 -8.79 -6.69
C LYS A 156 -12.82 -8.09 -7.87
N LEU A 157 -11.58 -8.45 -8.17
CA LEU A 157 -10.91 -7.96 -9.35
C LEU A 157 -11.73 -8.28 -10.59
N SER A 158 -11.82 -7.32 -11.51
CA SER A 158 -12.38 -7.54 -12.85
C SER A 158 -11.50 -8.49 -13.67
N LEU A 159 -12.04 -9.05 -14.75
CA LEU A 159 -11.25 -9.88 -15.68
C LEU A 159 -10.01 -9.14 -16.19
N MET A 160 -10.16 -7.85 -16.50
CA MET A 160 -9.05 -7.00 -16.92
C MET A 160 -7.93 -6.93 -15.87
N GLU A 161 -8.29 -6.77 -14.61
CA GLU A 161 -7.33 -6.70 -13.50
C GLU A 161 -6.70 -8.07 -13.21
N GLU A 162 -7.48 -9.17 -13.30
CA GLU A 162 -6.95 -10.53 -13.19
C GLU A 162 -5.94 -10.83 -14.30
N GLU A 163 -6.23 -10.50 -15.54
CA GLU A 163 -5.30 -10.65 -16.65
C GLU A 163 -4.03 -9.79 -16.46
N HIS A 164 -4.16 -8.59 -15.87
CA HIS A 164 -3.00 -7.75 -15.55
C HIS A 164 -2.03 -8.46 -14.61
N LEU A 165 -2.52 -9.29 -13.69
CA LEU A 165 -1.68 -10.10 -12.79
C LEU A 165 -0.96 -11.25 -13.51
N LEU A 166 -1.28 -11.53 -14.78
CA LEU A 166 -0.59 -12.53 -15.63
C LEU A 166 0.44 -11.90 -16.57
N THR A 167 0.65 -10.59 -16.47
CA THR A 167 1.62 -9.86 -17.31
C THR A 167 2.97 -9.64 -16.60
N LYS A 168 3.98 -9.21 -17.36
CA LYS A 168 5.28 -8.79 -16.83
C LYS A 168 5.17 -7.66 -15.77
N ALA A 169 4.06 -6.89 -15.75
CA ALA A 169 3.81 -5.89 -14.71
C ALA A 169 3.63 -6.51 -13.31
N SER A 170 3.28 -7.78 -13.21
CA SER A 170 3.10 -8.49 -11.94
C SER A 170 4.40 -9.00 -11.32
N ILE A 171 5.52 -8.94 -12.03
CA ILE A 171 6.84 -9.27 -11.47
C ILE A 171 7.08 -8.40 -10.24
N PRO A 172 7.37 -9.01 -9.07
CA PRO A 172 7.46 -8.28 -7.82
C PRO A 172 8.74 -7.44 -7.71
N TYR A 173 8.78 -6.56 -6.73
CA TYR A 173 10.00 -5.95 -6.23
C TYR A 173 10.64 -6.88 -5.19
N ARG A 174 11.98 -6.94 -5.16
CA ARG A 174 12.73 -7.81 -4.23
C ARG A 174 13.84 -7.05 -3.52
N ASP A 175 13.93 -7.27 -2.21
CA ASP A 175 14.95 -6.69 -1.33
C ASP A 175 15.22 -7.67 -0.18
N GLN A 176 15.98 -8.73 -0.48
CA GLN A 176 16.16 -9.89 0.40
C GLN A 176 16.60 -9.50 1.82
N ASP A 177 17.51 -8.54 1.92
CA ASP A 177 18.09 -8.11 3.20
C ASP A 177 17.45 -6.82 3.74
N LEU A 178 16.39 -6.30 3.09
CA LEU A 178 15.69 -5.06 3.43
C LEU A 178 16.59 -3.82 3.52
N ASN A 179 17.68 -3.78 2.76
CA ASN A 179 18.68 -2.71 2.79
C ASN A 179 19.12 -2.22 1.41
N SER A 180 18.58 -2.79 0.34
CA SER A 180 18.98 -2.44 -1.03
C SER A 180 18.57 -1.01 -1.38
N SER A 181 19.36 -0.40 -2.27
CA SER A 181 19.00 0.88 -2.86
C SER A 181 17.77 0.76 -3.75
N LYS A 182 17.10 1.89 -3.98
CA LYS A 182 16.01 1.98 -4.96
C LYS A 182 16.41 1.43 -6.33
N ASP A 183 17.58 1.84 -6.81
CA ASP A 183 18.04 1.53 -8.16
C ASP A 183 18.36 0.04 -8.30
N ASP A 184 18.90 -0.59 -7.26
CA ASP A 184 19.16 -2.03 -7.25
C ASP A 184 17.85 -2.84 -7.29
N ILE A 185 16.85 -2.44 -6.52
CA ILE A 185 15.53 -3.08 -6.52
C ILE A 185 14.88 -2.97 -7.90
N ILE A 186 14.94 -1.77 -8.52
CA ILE A 186 14.37 -1.54 -9.85
C ILE A 186 15.13 -2.36 -10.89
N ARG A 187 16.46 -2.37 -10.87
CA ARG A 187 17.29 -3.13 -11.80
C ARG A 187 16.97 -4.62 -11.74
N ARG A 188 16.99 -5.24 -10.55
CA ARG A 188 16.64 -6.66 -10.39
C ARG A 188 15.27 -6.97 -10.98
N ARG A 189 14.29 -6.11 -10.71
CA ARG A 189 12.95 -6.30 -11.26
C ARG A 189 12.91 -6.20 -12.78
N LEU A 190 13.64 -5.28 -13.38
CA LEU A 190 13.74 -5.15 -14.85
C LEU A 190 14.37 -6.40 -15.46
N ASP A 191 15.44 -6.93 -14.86
CA ASP A 191 16.08 -8.15 -15.29
C ASP A 191 15.10 -9.33 -15.21
N GLU A 192 14.39 -9.52 -14.08
CA GLU A 192 13.35 -10.54 -13.97
C GLU A 192 12.25 -10.39 -15.03
N GLN A 193 11.84 -9.16 -15.34
CA GLN A 193 10.86 -8.87 -16.39
C GLN A 193 11.38 -9.23 -17.78
N LEU A 194 12.66 -8.99 -18.05
CA LEU A 194 13.28 -9.28 -19.33
C LEU A 194 13.27 -10.80 -19.60
N PHE A 195 13.67 -11.60 -18.64
CA PHE A 195 13.77 -13.06 -18.77
C PHE A 195 12.43 -13.80 -18.53
N SER A 196 11.38 -13.09 -18.10
CA SER A 196 10.07 -13.69 -17.83
C SER A 196 9.33 -14.06 -19.12
N ASN A 197 8.68 -15.23 -19.10
CA ASN A 197 7.77 -15.70 -20.14
C ASN A 197 6.33 -15.18 -19.98
N LEU A 198 6.07 -14.29 -19.00
CA LEU A 198 4.75 -13.69 -18.80
C LEU A 198 4.34 -12.81 -19.99
N LEU A 199 3.02 -12.61 -20.13
CA LEU A 199 2.46 -11.78 -21.19
C LEU A 199 3.01 -10.35 -21.14
N SER A 200 3.20 -9.75 -22.33
CA SER A 200 3.59 -8.35 -22.44
C SER A 200 2.52 -7.44 -21.86
N THR A 201 2.90 -6.53 -20.98
CA THR A 201 1.99 -5.51 -20.45
C THR A 201 1.43 -4.59 -21.55
N ASN A 202 2.21 -4.33 -22.60
CA ASN A 202 1.74 -3.52 -23.74
C ASN A 202 0.66 -4.24 -24.52
N LYS A 203 0.80 -5.54 -24.83
CA LYS A 203 -0.25 -6.34 -25.47
C LYS A 203 -1.54 -6.39 -24.64
N TRP A 204 -1.42 -6.48 -23.32
CA TRP A 204 -2.58 -6.38 -22.42
C TRP A 204 -3.25 -5.00 -22.50
N ARG A 205 -2.47 -3.91 -22.52
CA ARG A 205 -3.01 -2.55 -22.71
C ARG A 205 -3.73 -2.37 -24.03
N GLU A 206 -3.17 -2.90 -25.10
CA GLU A 206 -3.80 -2.91 -26.45
C GLU A 206 -5.13 -3.65 -26.43
N LYS A 207 -5.15 -4.87 -25.87
CA LYS A 207 -6.36 -5.67 -25.73
C LYS A 207 -7.50 -4.92 -25.02
N TRP A 208 -7.16 -4.14 -24.00
CA TRP A 208 -8.13 -3.42 -23.17
C TRP A 208 -8.31 -1.93 -23.57
N GLY A 209 -7.83 -1.53 -24.74
CA GLY A 209 -7.98 -0.16 -25.24
C GLY A 209 -7.28 0.92 -24.40
N MET A 210 -6.25 0.55 -23.65
CA MET A 210 -5.49 1.45 -22.78
C MET A 210 -4.22 2.02 -23.44
N THR A 211 -4.07 1.93 -24.73
CA THR A 211 -3.03 2.59 -25.49
C THR A 211 -3.22 4.11 -25.39
N LYS A 212 -2.15 4.85 -25.13
CA LYS A 212 -2.18 6.32 -25.18
C LYS A 212 -2.77 6.72 -26.52
N LEU A 213 -3.93 7.40 -26.50
CA LEU A 213 -4.32 8.22 -27.62
C LEU A 213 -3.13 9.16 -27.86
N SER A 214 -2.44 8.97 -28.99
CA SER A 214 -1.45 9.92 -29.48
C SER A 214 -2.15 11.25 -29.53
N VAL A 215 -1.79 12.15 -28.62
CA VAL A 215 -2.17 13.56 -28.75
C VAL A 215 -1.50 13.98 -30.05
N LYS A 216 -2.30 13.98 -31.14
CA LYS A 216 -1.92 14.67 -32.36
C LYS A 216 -1.84 16.15 -31.99
N SER A 217 -0.60 16.64 -31.96
CA SER A 217 -0.25 18.07 -31.93
C SER A 217 -0.97 18.83 -33.05
#